data_8ad0790ebf52c29e47844382201f89c9
#
_entry.id   8ad0790ebf52c29e47844382201f89c9
#
_cell.length_a   1.000
_cell.length_b   1.000
_cell.length_c   1.000
_cell.angle_alpha   90.00
_cell.angle_beta   90.00
_cell.angle_gamma   90.00
#
_symmetry.space_group_name_H-M   'P 1'
#
loop_
_entity.id
_entity.type
_entity.pdbx_description
1 polymer ?
#
loop_
_entity_poly.entity_id
_entity_poly.type
_entity_poly.pdbx_seq_one_letter_code
_entity_poly.pdbx_strand_id
1 'polypeptide(L)'
;SYYFGATLDEWAPMSARRATYFREPAAPSTSVPCHALYPPGSITMIEALAMRDHLNGFDKYIPRDDRWPERVWDWPIEMPYRQGMRLRNMIWTGGQVPFEEAMNQGKAVHVGDPLAQASFTMGYVNDIVEAFGKTTQDYALLVCYFASDGSQAATEAFVGAIADTIGGELPPLTLVPQPKMHSDDITVEIWGVAKG
;
A
#
# COMPACT_ATOMS: atom_id res chain seq x y z
N SER A 1 -1.38 -6.57 6.33
CA SER A 1 -2.11 -6.78 5.06
C SER A 1 -3.46 -7.39 5.32
N TYR A 2 -4.41 -7.05 4.50
CA TYR A 2 -5.78 -7.51 4.59
C TYR A 2 -6.22 -7.99 3.21
N TYR A 3 -6.55 -9.25 3.11
CA TYR A 3 -6.94 -9.88 1.86
C TYR A 3 -8.43 -10.17 1.90
N PHE A 4 -9.12 -9.91 0.81
CA PHE A 4 -10.54 -10.20 0.67
C PHE A 4 -10.80 -10.95 -0.63
N GLY A 5 -11.55 -12.03 -0.55
CA GLY A 5 -11.88 -12.89 -1.71
C GLY A 5 -13.23 -12.57 -2.32
N ALA A 6 -13.91 -11.58 -1.79
CA ALA A 6 -15.26 -11.22 -2.18
C ALA A 6 -15.30 -9.93 -3.00
N THR A 7 -16.49 -9.46 -3.28
CA THR A 7 -16.71 -8.24 -4.05
C THR A 7 -16.36 -6.99 -3.24
N LEU A 8 -16.15 -5.86 -3.92
CA LEU A 8 -15.98 -4.56 -3.26
C LEU A 8 -17.15 -4.19 -2.35
N ASP A 9 -18.35 -4.70 -2.61
CA ASP A 9 -19.52 -4.46 -1.78
C ASP A 9 -19.36 -4.98 -0.35
N GLU A 10 -18.51 -5.98 -0.15
CA GLU A 10 -18.23 -6.53 1.19
C GLU A 10 -17.07 -5.81 1.88
N TRP A 11 -16.26 -5.05 1.14
CA TRP A 11 -15.10 -4.36 1.70
C TRP A 11 -15.48 -3.30 2.74
N ALA A 12 -16.47 -2.46 2.47
CA ALA A 12 -16.88 -1.39 3.38
C ALA A 12 -17.42 -1.92 4.72
N PRO A 13 -18.35 -2.92 4.77
CA PRO A 13 -18.76 -3.53 6.03
C PRO A 13 -17.61 -4.18 6.81
N MET A 14 -16.68 -4.83 6.12
CA MET A 14 -15.51 -5.44 6.75
C MET A 14 -14.55 -4.39 7.31
N SER A 15 -14.34 -3.29 6.60
CA SER A 15 -13.53 -2.16 7.07
C SER A 15 -14.15 -1.49 8.29
N ALA A 16 -15.45 -1.27 8.30
CA ALA A 16 -16.19 -0.77 9.47
C ALA A 16 -16.05 -1.72 10.68
N ARG A 17 -16.12 -3.04 10.45
CA ARG A 17 -15.90 -4.02 11.50
C ARG A 17 -14.47 -3.98 12.04
N ARG A 18 -13.47 -3.81 11.16
CA ARG A 18 -12.07 -3.67 11.55
C ARG A 18 -11.85 -2.45 12.46
N ALA A 19 -12.53 -1.34 12.19
CA ALA A 19 -12.46 -0.12 13.00
C ALA A 19 -12.87 -0.33 14.46
N THR A 20 -13.64 -1.36 14.77
CA THR A 20 -14.00 -1.67 16.16
C THR A 20 -12.84 -2.27 16.97
N TYR A 21 -11.82 -2.80 16.31
CA TYR A 21 -10.65 -3.44 16.95
C TYR A 21 -9.40 -2.58 16.90
N PHE A 22 -9.21 -1.83 15.82
CA PHE A 22 -8.04 -0.98 15.62
C PHE A 22 -8.43 0.48 15.88
N ARG A 23 -7.84 1.07 16.90
CA ARG A 23 -8.10 2.46 17.32
C ARG A 23 -6.96 3.36 16.90
N GLU A 24 -7.24 4.65 16.86
CA GLU A 24 -6.21 5.66 16.63
C GLU A 24 -5.15 5.71 17.76
N PRO A 25 -3.89 5.95 17.43
CA PRO A 25 -3.34 6.08 16.08
C PRO A 25 -3.23 4.71 15.39
N ALA A 26 -3.85 4.61 14.23
CA ALA A 26 -3.93 3.36 13.48
C ALA A 26 -2.58 2.96 12.85
N ALA A 27 -2.45 1.70 12.50
CA ALA A 27 -1.30 1.19 11.77
C ALA A 27 -1.45 1.40 10.26
N PRO A 28 -0.35 1.48 9.50
CA PRO A 28 -0.41 1.34 8.05
C PRO A 28 -1.08 0.03 7.66
N SER A 29 -1.85 0.05 6.61
CA SER A 29 -2.64 -1.09 6.19
C SER A 29 -2.67 -1.18 4.66
N THR A 30 -2.75 -2.40 4.16
CA THR A 30 -2.87 -2.74 2.75
C THR A 30 -4.08 -3.64 2.61
N SER A 31 -4.96 -3.37 1.67
CA SER A 31 -6.15 -4.18 1.40
C SER A 31 -6.11 -4.66 -0.04
N VAL A 32 -5.98 -5.96 -0.25
CA VAL A 32 -5.75 -6.54 -1.57
C VAL A 32 -6.83 -7.56 -1.89
N PRO A 33 -7.47 -7.51 -3.05
CA PRO A 33 -8.34 -8.59 -3.51
C PRO A 33 -7.50 -9.83 -3.79
N CYS A 34 -8.01 -10.99 -3.39
CA CYS A 34 -7.40 -12.29 -3.68
C CYS A 34 -8.41 -13.17 -4.40
N HIS A 35 -7.95 -13.80 -5.47
CA HIS A 35 -8.79 -14.69 -6.26
C HIS A 35 -9.25 -15.92 -5.47
N ALA A 36 -8.39 -16.41 -4.57
CA ALA A 36 -8.72 -17.52 -3.66
C ALA A 36 -7.99 -17.35 -2.33
N LEU A 37 -8.66 -17.69 -1.25
CA LEU A 37 -8.10 -17.72 0.09
C LEU A 37 -8.09 -19.14 0.65
N TYR A 38 -7.19 -19.39 1.58
CA TYR A 38 -7.10 -20.66 2.27
C TYR A 38 -7.57 -20.55 3.74
N PRO A 39 -8.30 -21.51 4.28
CA PRO A 39 -8.86 -22.69 3.59
C PRO A 39 -9.98 -22.32 2.59
N PRO A 40 -10.33 -23.23 1.66
CA PRO A 40 -11.43 -22.98 0.73
C PRO A 40 -12.70 -22.55 1.45
N GLY A 41 -13.37 -21.52 0.93
CA GLY A 41 -14.54 -20.90 1.55
C GLY A 41 -14.22 -19.75 2.51
N SER A 42 -12.94 -19.44 2.74
CA SER A 42 -12.55 -18.23 3.44
C SER A 42 -12.88 -16.99 2.61
N ILE A 43 -13.45 -15.99 3.26
CA ILE A 43 -13.83 -14.71 2.63
C ILE A 43 -12.85 -13.58 2.95
N THR A 44 -11.99 -13.80 3.93
CA THR A 44 -10.94 -12.83 4.32
C THR A 44 -9.75 -13.53 4.93
N MET A 45 -8.59 -12.91 4.80
CA MET A 45 -7.37 -13.27 5.51
C MET A 45 -6.70 -11.98 6.02
N ILE A 46 -6.16 -12.01 7.21
CA ILE A 46 -5.45 -10.87 7.80
C ILE A 46 -4.05 -11.33 8.20
N GLU A 47 -3.06 -10.58 7.73
CA GLU A 47 -1.70 -10.67 8.21
C GLU A 47 -1.38 -9.43 9.03
N ALA A 48 -0.82 -9.60 10.20
CA ALA A 48 -0.45 -8.51 11.08
C ALA A 48 0.96 -8.69 11.62
N LEU A 49 1.69 -7.60 11.65
CA LEU A 49 2.96 -7.51 12.34
C LEU A 49 2.73 -6.73 13.64
N ALA A 50 3.10 -7.33 14.76
CA ALA A 50 2.99 -6.70 16.07
C ALA A 50 4.37 -6.64 16.73
N MET A 51 4.70 -5.49 17.28
CA MET A 51 5.88 -5.32 18.11
C MET A 51 5.47 -5.23 19.57
N ARG A 52 6.11 -6.04 20.40
CA ARG A 52 5.89 -6.01 21.84
C ARG A 52 6.79 -4.95 22.46
N ASP A 53 6.16 -3.99 23.13
CA ASP A 53 6.85 -3.03 23.98
C ASP A 53 6.65 -3.43 25.43
N HIS A 54 7.77 -3.66 26.12
CA HIS A 54 7.69 -4.10 27.50
C HIS A 54 8.00 -3.05 28.52
N LEU A 55 8.88 -2.12 28.23
CA LEU A 55 9.51 -1.40 29.31
C LEU A 55 9.83 0.07 29.04
N ASN A 56 9.93 0.52 27.79
CA ASN A 56 10.51 1.83 27.47
C ASN A 56 9.72 2.67 26.48
N GLY A 57 8.52 2.30 26.17
CA GLY A 57 7.76 2.93 25.10
C GLY A 57 8.33 2.61 23.71
N PHE A 58 7.46 2.60 22.72
CA PHE A 58 7.90 2.54 21.33
C PHE A 58 8.38 3.92 20.92
N ASP A 59 9.48 3.97 20.25
CA ASP A 59 9.75 5.07 19.34
C ASP A 59 8.81 4.94 18.13
N LYS A 60 7.54 5.20 18.38
CA LYS A 60 6.48 5.24 17.38
C LYS A 60 6.32 6.66 16.92
N TYR A 61 6.53 6.88 15.63
CA TYR A 61 6.36 8.18 15.02
C TYR A 61 5.44 8.07 13.81
N ILE A 62 4.45 8.95 13.77
CA ILE A 62 3.58 9.17 12.63
C ILE A 62 3.66 10.66 12.32
N PRO A 63 4.03 11.06 11.09
CA PRO A 63 4.03 12.46 10.70
C PRO A 63 2.67 13.11 10.97
N ARG A 64 2.69 14.39 11.28
CA ARG A 64 1.45 15.15 11.38
C ARG A 64 0.77 15.21 10.03
N ASP A 65 -0.53 15.44 10.03
CA ASP A 65 -1.32 15.53 8.80
C ASP A 65 -0.81 16.60 7.84
N ASP A 66 -0.22 17.69 8.36
CA ASP A 66 0.41 18.76 7.57
C ASP A 66 1.76 18.39 6.93
N ARG A 67 2.30 17.21 7.24
CA ARG A 67 3.57 16.72 6.67
C ARG A 67 3.39 15.67 5.59
N TRP A 68 2.19 15.17 5.42
CA TRP A 68 1.92 14.29 4.30
C TRP A 68 1.92 15.11 3.01
N PRO A 69 2.52 14.61 1.94
CA PRO A 69 2.42 15.26 0.64
C PRO A 69 0.95 15.47 0.25
N GLU A 70 0.64 16.66 -0.29
CA GLU A 70 -0.73 17.05 -0.65
C GLU A 70 -1.41 16.04 -1.60
N ARG A 71 -0.63 15.35 -2.42
CA ARG A 71 -1.14 14.35 -3.36
C ARG A 71 -1.39 12.98 -2.73
N VAL A 72 -0.91 12.70 -1.52
CA VAL A 72 -1.17 11.42 -0.86
C VAL A 72 -2.62 11.40 -0.42
N TRP A 73 -3.38 10.57 -1.10
CA TRP A 73 -4.81 10.50 -0.93
C TRP A 73 -5.22 9.92 0.42
N ASP A 74 -6.16 10.59 1.07
CA ASP A 74 -6.78 10.08 2.29
C ASP A 74 -8.16 9.50 1.97
N TRP A 75 -8.47 8.35 2.54
CA TRP A 75 -9.71 7.66 2.22
C TRP A 75 -10.92 8.44 2.75
N PRO A 76 -11.97 8.70 1.92
CA PRO A 76 -13.13 9.48 2.33
C PRO A 76 -14.08 8.72 3.27
N ILE A 77 -13.67 7.57 3.77
CA ILE A 77 -14.40 6.75 4.72
C ILE A 77 -13.63 6.64 6.02
N GLU A 78 -14.34 6.60 7.14
CA GLU A 78 -13.73 6.41 8.44
C GLU A 78 -13.08 5.03 8.52
N MET A 79 -11.76 5.01 8.45
CA MET A 79 -10.95 3.80 8.52
C MET A 79 -9.81 3.97 9.50
N PRO A 80 -9.49 2.94 10.28
CA PRO A 80 -8.29 2.96 11.10
C PRO A 80 -7.07 2.74 10.19
N TYR A 81 -6.59 3.80 9.58
CA TYR A 81 -5.54 3.77 8.56
C TYR A 81 -4.58 4.95 8.74
N ARG A 82 -3.31 4.72 8.46
CA ARG A 82 -2.29 5.75 8.32
C ARG A 82 -1.44 5.46 7.07
N GLN A 83 -1.01 6.51 6.42
CA GLN A 83 -0.16 6.43 5.23
C GLN A 83 1.17 5.73 5.52
N GLY A 84 1.73 5.99 6.69
CA GLY A 84 2.96 5.36 7.13
C GLY A 84 3.18 5.51 8.64
N MET A 85 4.08 4.70 9.16
CA MET A 85 4.47 4.72 10.56
C MET A 85 5.91 4.26 10.73
N ARG A 86 6.69 4.98 11.54
CA ARG A 86 7.97 4.48 12.02
C ARG A 86 7.79 3.79 13.37
N LEU A 87 8.28 2.58 13.46
CA LEU A 87 8.46 1.85 14.70
C LEU A 87 9.92 1.48 14.84
N ARG A 88 10.58 2.02 15.87
CA ARG A 88 12.04 1.87 16.07
C ARG A 88 12.78 2.35 14.81
N ASN A 89 13.55 1.49 14.20
CA ASN A 89 14.37 1.75 13.02
C ASN A 89 13.74 1.28 11.71
N MET A 90 12.43 1.11 11.67
CA MET A 90 11.71 0.69 10.48
C MET A 90 10.51 1.59 10.21
N ILE A 91 10.39 2.01 8.97
CA ILE A 91 9.24 2.75 8.44
C ILE A 91 8.41 1.78 7.62
N TRP A 92 7.13 1.74 7.89
CA TRP A 92 6.14 0.93 7.17
C TRP A 92 5.17 1.87 6.48
N THR A 93 4.99 1.71 5.18
CA THR A 93 3.94 2.43 4.45
C THR A 93 2.66 1.60 4.41
N GLY A 94 1.53 2.26 4.33
CA GLY A 94 0.29 1.61 3.90
C GLY A 94 0.30 1.33 2.41
N GLY A 95 -0.57 0.44 1.95
CA GLY A 95 -0.79 0.21 0.53
C GLY A 95 -1.27 1.48 -0.16
N GLN A 96 -0.63 1.82 -1.26
CA GLN A 96 -1.00 2.93 -2.11
C GLN A 96 -1.54 2.41 -3.43
N VAL A 97 -2.56 3.09 -3.91
CA VAL A 97 -3.23 2.85 -5.20
C VAL A 97 -3.17 4.11 -6.06
N PRO A 98 -3.38 4.04 -7.37
CA PRO A 98 -3.24 5.18 -8.27
C PRO A 98 -4.43 6.15 -8.19
N PHE A 99 -4.71 6.66 -6.99
CA PHE A 99 -5.71 7.70 -6.76
C PHE A 99 -5.07 9.06 -6.51
N GLU A 100 -5.72 10.11 -6.92
CA GLU A 100 -5.35 11.48 -6.64
C GLU A 100 -6.56 12.25 -6.11
N GLU A 101 -6.51 12.65 -4.86
CA GLU A 101 -7.63 13.28 -4.19
C GLU A 101 -7.95 14.66 -4.76
N ALA A 102 -6.94 15.51 -4.88
CA ALA A 102 -7.11 16.91 -5.25
C ALA A 102 -7.76 17.09 -6.62
N MET A 103 -7.41 16.24 -7.58
CA MET A 103 -7.87 16.37 -8.96
C MET A 103 -9.00 15.39 -9.32
N ASN A 104 -9.03 14.21 -8.74
CA ASN A 104 -9.90 13.11 -9.15
C ASN A 104 -10.91 12.66 -8.10
N GLN A 105 -10.90 13.27 -6.92
CA GLN A 105 -11.84 12.95 -5.84
C GLN A 105 -11.91 11.45 -5.52
N GLY A 106 -10.75 10.80 -5.41
CA GLY A 106 -10.66 9.36 -5.15
C GLY A 106 -10.92 8.48 -6.37
N LYS A 107 -10.80 9.01 -7.57
CA LYS A 107 -10.84 8.22 -8.80
C LYS A 107 -9.44 7.82 -9.22
N ALA A 108 -9.33 6.65 -9.84
CA ALA A 108 -8.07 6.20 -10.41
C ALA A 108 -7.58 7.17 -11.49
N VAL A 109 -6.29 7.44 -11.51
CA VAL A 109 -5.59 8.16 -12.58
C VAL A 109 -4.96 7.17 -13.55
N HIS A 110 -4.59 7.65 -14.74
CA HIS A 110 -3.95 6.83 -15.78
C HIS A 110 -4.71 5.52 -16.09
N VAL A 111 -6.06 5.59 -16.07
CA VAL A 111 -6.90 4.43 -16.38
C VAL A 111 -6.56 3.88 -17.76
N GLY A 112 -6.32 2.56 -17.83
CA GLY A 112 -5.91 1.88 -19.07
C GLY A 112 -4.40 1.90 -19.35
N ASP A 113 -3.60 2.55 -18.51
CA ASP A 113 -2.13 2.53 -18.58
C ASP A 113 -1.52 1.96 -17.28
N PRO A 114 -1.33 0.65 -17.19
CA PRO A 114 -0.80 0.00 -15.98
C PRO A 114 0.60 0.46 -15.58
N LEU A 115 1.46 0.82 -16.54
CA LEU A 115 2.82 1.26 -16.25
C LEU A 115 2.85 2.68 -15.69
N ALA A 116 2.03 3.57 -16.25
CA ALA A 116 1.85 4.91 -15.70
C ALA A 116 1.25 4.84 -14.29
N GLN A 117 0.30 3.92 -14.04
CA GLN A 117 -0.24 3.68 -12.70
C GLN A 117 0.83 3.17 -11.74
N ALA A 118 1.70 2.25 -12.18
CA ALA A 118 2.80 1.73 -11.37
C ALA A 118 3.76 2.85 -10.94
N SER A 119 4.20 3.68 -11.90
CA SER A 119 5.08 4.83 -11.63
C SER A 119 4.42 5.85 -10.70
N PHE A 120 3.16 6.19 -10.93
CA PHE A 120 2.40 7.12 -10.11
C PHE A 120 2.27 6.62 -8.67
N THR A 121 1.87 5.36 -8.50
CA THR A 121 1.70 4.74 -7.18
C THR A 121 3.04 4.62 -6.44
N MET A 122 4.13 4.25 -7.14
CA MET A 122 5.46 4.22 -6.54
C MET A 122 5.90 5.62 -6.08
N GLY A 123 5.54 6.65 -6.84
CA GLY A 123 5.74 8.04 -6.43
C GLY A 123 5.09 8.36 -5.09
N TYR A 124 3.88 7.87 -4.84
CA TYR A 124 3.23 8.03 -3.52
C TYR A 124 3.99 7.34 -2.39
N VAL A 125 4.45 6.12 -2.63
CA VAL A 125 5.25 5.39 -1.63
C VAL A 125 6.55 6.14 -1.32
N ASN A 126 7.18 6.74 -2.34
CA ASN A 126 8.36 7.60 -2.16
C ASN A 126 8.03 8.83 -1.29
N ASP A 127 6.94 9.53 -1.60
CA ASP A 127 6.53 10.72 -0.84
C ASP A 127 6.26 10.40 0.64
N ILE A 128 5.66 9.25 0.92
CA ILE A 128 5.43 8.80 2.29
C ILE A 128 6.77 8.58 3.00
N VAL A 129 7.73 7.94 2.36
CA VAL A 129 9.07 7.71 2.94
C VAL A 129 9.81 9.05 3.14
N GLU A 130 9.67 9.99 2.22
CA GLU A 130 10.23 11.34 2.33
C GLU A 130 9.64 12.13 3.51
N ALA A 131 8.36 11.93 3.83
CA ALA A 131 7.73 12.55 5.01
C ALA A 131 8.40 12.14 6.34
N PHE A 132 9.12 11.01 6.34
CA PHE A 132 9.96 10.57 7.45
C PHE A 132 11.41 11.04 7.34
N GLY A 133 11.75 11.87 6.35
CA GLY A 133 13.11 12.38 6.12
C GLY A 133 14.05 11.34 5.51
N LYS A 134 13.51 10.39 4.77
CA LYS A 134 14.23 9.29 4.10
C LYS A 134 14.15 9.43 2.60
N THR A 135 14.89 8.58 1.89
CA THR A 135 14.97 8.57 0.43
C THR A 135 14.64 7.20 -0.13
N THR A 136 14.56 7.08 -1.44
CA THR A 136 14.37 5.79 -2.12
C THR A 136 15.50 4.78 -1.85
N GLN A 137 16.68 5.24 -1.45
CA GLN A 137 17.82 4.38 -1.10
C GLN A 137 17.68 3.72 0.29
N ASP A 138 16.72 4.16 1.08
CA ASP A 138 16.47 3.60 2.42
C ASP A 138 15.51 2.40 2.38
N TYR A 139 14.93 2.06 1.23
CA TYR A 139 14.05 0.90 1.13
C TYR A 139 14.77 -0.39 1.48
N ALA A 140 14.13 -1.19 2.32
CA ALA A 140 14.55 -2.55 2.66
C ALA A 140 13.73 -3.61 1.93
N LEU A 141 12.49 -3.27 1.54
CA LEU A 141 11.56 -4.15 0.83
C LEU A 141 10.46 -3.32 0.18
N LEU A 142 10.06 -3.74 -1.02
CA LEU A 142 8.79 -3.33 -1.64
C LEU A 142 7.94 -4.56 -1.92
N VAL A 143 6.65 -4.42 -1.72
CA VAL A 143 5.65 -5.44 -2.10
C VAL A 143 4.68 -4.82 -3.08
N CYS A 144 4.62 -5.41 -4.25
CA CYS A 144 3.87 -4.90 -5.39
C CYS A 144 2.82 -5.92 -5.82
N TYR A 145 1.56 -5.59 -5.64
CA TYR A 145 0.43 -6.30 -6.22
C TYR A 145 0.06 -5.61 -7.52
N PHE A 146 -0.09 -6.36 -8.59
CA PHE A 146 -0.40 -5.75 -9.89
C PHE A 146 -1.21 -6.68 -10.78
N ALA A 147 -2.10 -6.09 -11.57
CA ALA A 147 -2.86 -6.81 -12.58
C ALA A 147 -1.91 -7.29 -13.69
N SER A 148 -1.93 -8.56 -13.98
CA SER A 148 -1.05 -9.18 -14.98
C SER A 148 -1.70 -10.39 -15.60
N ASP A 149 -1.38 -10.62 -16.87
CA ASP A 149 -1.69 -11.86 -17.60
C ASP A 149 -0.75 -13.03 -17.25
N GLY A 150 0.21 -12.77 -16.34
CA GLY A 150 1.21 -13.74 -15.92
C GLY A 150 2.41 -13.85 -16.87
N SER A 151 2.48 -13.03 -17.92
CA SER A 151 3.63 -13.05 -18.85
C SER A 151 4.88 -12.45 -18.22
N GLN A 152 6.03 -12.97 -18.62
CA GLN A 152 7.32 -12.43 -18.23
C GLN A 152 7.49 -10.99 -18.71
N ALA A 153 7.07 -10.70 -19.92
CA ALA A 153 7.20 -9.37 -20.53
C ALA A 153 6.41 -8.30 -19.73
N ALA A 154 5.19 -8.62 -19.28
CA ALA A 154 4.41 -7.72 -18.44
C ALA A 154 5.08 -7.48 -17.08
N THR A 155 5.66 -8.52 -16.50
CA THR A 155 6.40 -8.41 -15.23
C THR A 155 7.66 -7.57 -15.37
N GLU A 156 8.45 -7.80 -16.43
CA GLU A 156 9.67 -7.01 -16.72
C GLU A 156 9.35 -5.53 -16.97
N ALA A 157 8.29 -5.24 -17.72
CA ALA A 157 7.84 -3.88 -17.97
C ALA A 157 7.40 -3.19 -16.66
N PHE A 158 6.67 -3.89 -15.80
CA PHE A 158 6.26 -3.39 -14.47
C PHE A 158 7.48 -3.07 -13.60
N VAL A 159 8.44 -4.00 -13.50
CA VAL A 159 9.69 -3.79 -12.74
C VAL A 159 10.47 -2.61 -13.30
N GLY A 160 10.52 -2.44 -14.62
CA GLY A 160 11.15 -1.28 -15.27
C GLY A 160 10.52 0.03 -14.83
N ALA A 161 9.19 0.13 -14.83
CA ALA A 161 8.47 1.34 -14.37
C ALA A 161 8.76 1.69 -12.89
N ILE A 162 8.86 0.67 -12.03
CA ILE A 162 9.26 0.86 -10.63
C ILE A 162 10.71 1.34 -10.52
N ALA A 163 11.64 0.71 -11.27
CA ALA A 163 13.05 1.07 -11.28
C ALA A 163 13.28 2.52 -11.73
N ASP A 164 12.62 2.93 -12.80
CA ASP A 164 12.71 4.30 -13.33
C ASP A 164 12.21 5.33 -12.30
N THR A 165 11.15 4.98 -11.55
CA THR A 165 10.59 5.88 -10.53
C THR A 165 11.46 5.96 -9.28
N ILE A 166 12.13 4.89 -8.91
CA ILE A 166 13.09 4.88 -7.80
C ILE A 166 14.37 5.64 -8.16
N GLY A 167 14.78 5.58 -9.41
CA GLY A 167 15.94 6.31 -9.91
C GLY A 167 17.29 5.84 -9.37
N GLY A 168 17.38 4.58 -8.94
CA GLY A 168 18.60 4.02 -8.35
C GLY A 168 18.58 2.50 -8.30
N GLU A 169 19.32 1.92 -7.35
CA GLU A 169 19.32 0.49 -7.12
C GLU A 169 17.95 0.03 -6.60
N LEU A 170 17.40 -1.00 -7.22
CA LEU A 170 16.14 -1.59 -6.76
C LEU A 170 16.33 -2.30 -5.41
N PRO A 171 15.46 -2.03 -4.43
CA PRO A 171 15.42 -2.83 -3.22
C PRO A 171 14.89 -4.25 -3.53
N PRO A 172 14.98 -5.18 -2.60
CA PRO A 172 14.26 -6.45 -2.71
C PRO A 172 12.78 -6.22 -3.03
N LEU A 173 12.28 -6.87 -4.09
CA LEU A 173 10.90 -6.78 -4.53
C LEU A 173 10.17 -8.11 -4.27
N THR A 174 8.99 -8.02 -3.70
CA THR A 174 8.00 -9.11 -3.73
C THR A 174 6.94 -8.75 -4.76
N LEU A 175 6.91 -9.49 -5.85
CA LEU A 175 5.97 -9.29 -6.94
C LEU A 175 4.82 -10.29 -6.82
N VAL A 176 3.60 -9.78 -6.76
CA VAL A 176 2.39 -10.58 -6.60
C VAL A 176 1.44 -10.26 -7.75
N PRO A 177 1.58 -10.96 -8.89
CA PRO A 177 0.67 -10.79 -10.01
C PRO A 177 -0.73 -11.29 -9.63
N GLN A 178 -1.73 -10.53 -10.01
CA GLN A 178 -3.15 -10.83 -9.80
C GLN A 178 -3.89 -10.78 -11.13
N PRO A 179 -4.89 -11.61 -11.37
CA PRO A 179 -5.70 -11.53 -12.58
C PRO A 179 -6.51 -10.22 -12.64
N LYS A 180 -6.81 -9.65 -11.48
CA LYS A 180 -7.59 -8.42 -11.32
C LYS A 180 -7.25 -7.77 -9.98
N MET A 181 -7.27 -6.44 -9.95
CA MET A 181 -7.17 -5.64 -8.73
C MET A 181 -8.56 -5.22 -8.24
N HIS A 182 -8.63 -4.17 -7.42
CA HIS A 182 -9.87 -3.69 -6.75
C HIS A 182 -11.01 -3.36 -7.72
N SER A 183 -10.68 -2.81 -8.87
CA SER A 183 -11.60 -2.49 -9.95
C SER A 183 -10.87 -2.57 -11.29
N ASP A 184 -11.59 -2.43 -12.38
CA ASP A 184 -11.00 -2.42 -13.72
C ASP A 184 -10.13 -1.16 -13.97
N ASP A 185 -10.36 -0.12 -13.18
CA ASP A 185 -9.62 1.14 -13.27
C ASP A 185 -8.31 1.15 -12.46
N ILE A 186 -8.12 0.19 -11.55
CA ILE A 186 -6.95 0.07 -10.68
C ILE A 186 -6.17 -1.18 -11.06
N THR A 187 -4.92 -1.01 -11.40
CA THR A 187 -4.06 -2.13 -11.83
C THR A 187 -2.92 -2.42 -10.87
N VAL A 188 -2.76 -1.65 -9.80
CA VAL A 188 -1.61 -1.76 -8.91
C VAL A 188 -1.94 -1.32 -7.47
N GLU A 189 -1.30 -1.97 -6.50
CA GLU A 189 -1.16 -1.50 -5.13
C GLU A 189 0.25 -1.80 -4.64
N ILE A 190 0.91 -0.83 -4.04
CA ILE A 190 2.31 -0.94 -3.58
C ILE A 190 2.40 -0.48 -2.13
N TRP A 191 3.17 -1.23 -1.33
CA TRP A 191 3.63 -0.79 -0.02
C TRP A 191 5.11 -1.14 0.18
N GLY A 192 5.75 -0.48 1.12
CA GLY A 192 7.16 -0.67 1.36
C GLY A 192 7.56 -0.63 2.83
N VAL A 193 8.77 -1.10 3.06
CA VAL A 193 9.48 -0.96 4.32
C VAL A 193 10.79 -0.24 4.03
N ALA A 194 11.08 0.79 4.82
CA ALA A 194 12.34 1.53 4.74
C ALA A 194 13.06 1.52 6.11
N LYS A 195 14.35 1.80 6.09
CA LYS A 195 15.14 1.99 7.31
C LYS A 195 14.77 3.30 7.97
N GLY A 196 14.46 3.25 9.27
CA GLY A 196 14.06 4.40 10.08
C GLY A 196 15.21 5.27 10.61
#